data_ebb251bc6e22255ba4f9832cfe82d41a
#
_entry.id   ebb251bc6e22255ba4f9832cfe82d41a
#
_cell.length_a   1.000
_cell.length_b   1.000
_cell.length_c   1.000
_cell.angle_alpha   90.00
_cell.angle_beta   90.00
_cell.angle_gamma   90.00
#
_symmetry.space_group_name_H-M   'P 1'
#
loop_
_entity.id
_entity.type
_entity.pdbx_description
1 polymer ?
#
loop_
_entity_poly.entity_id
_entity_poly.type
_entity_poly.pdbx_seq_one_letter_code
_entity_poly.pdbx_strand_id
1 'polypeptide(L)'
;SWNTLRIDYEIYYGMTLEELFEGYAEQGESSWVFEDLMPETDCIMAVFALDDMGWLCSEPVSAEFTTGSTTASGNVVTINVTNVTSRAASVEFVPSNDDPFAYIVTEAAQFEGMSDEEIIEYCMNRLYAPVRTGRYINTYGKLTPGTEYYAIAYGNYNGNITTELFLKSFTTNEAQVGALEFSLEYGPWYDLMQLAEADPNTGWDYSAMYYDCLLPVDVPEELA
;
A
#
# COMPACT_ATOMS: atom_id res chain seq x y z
N SER A 1 -15.24 -9.08 27.98
CA SER A 1 -15.55 -10.48 28.35
C SER A 1 -16.25 -11.18 27.18
N TRP A 2 -16.28 -12.51 27.19
CA TRP A 2 -17.00 -13.30 26.17
C TRP A 2 -18.47 -12.87 26.03
N ASN A 3 -19.17 -12.71 27.12
CA ASN A 3 -20.57 -12.32 27.10
C ASN A 3 -20.80 -10.93 26.48
N THR A 4 -19.88 -10.00 26.63
CA THR A 4 -19.93 -8.69 25.95
C THR A 4 -19.71 -8.85 24.46
N LEU A 5 -18.69 -9.61 24.07
CA LEU A 5 -18.39 -9.89 22.66
C LEU A 5 -19.60 -10.53 21.97
N ARG A 6 -20.20 -11.54 22.57
CA ARG A 6 -21.38 -12.23 22.07
C ARG A 6 -22.55 -11.28 21.80
N ILE A 7 -22.86 -10.41 22.78
CA ILE A 7 -23.95 -9.43 22.67
C ILE A 7 -23.63 -8.44 21.54
N ASP A 8 -22.39 -7.99 21.43
CA ASP A 8 -21.98 -7.07 20.37
C ASP A 8 -22.14 -7.71 18.97
N TYR A 9 -21.76 -8.96 18.82
CA TYR A 9 -21.93 -9.67 17.53
C TYR A 9 -23.39 -9.91 17.18
N GLU A 10 -24.23 -10.32 18.12
CA GLU A 10 -25.67 -10.48 17.88
C GLU A 10 -26.37 -9.15 17.51
N ILE A 11 -26.05 -8.07 18.22
CA ILE A 11 -26.73 -6.77 18.07
C ILE A 11 -26.20 -5.99 16.84
N TYR A 12 -24.89 -5.93 16.68
CA TYR A 12 -24.27 -5.08 15.64
C TYR A 12 -24.07 -5.78 14.30
N TYR A 13 -23.81 -7.07 14.30
CA TYR A 13 -23.54 -7.82 13.08
C TYR A 13 -24.69 -8.72 12.64
N GLY A 14 -25.72 -8.88 13.48
CA GLY A 14 -26.91 -9.69 13.17
C GLY A 14 -26.59 -11.18 13.00
N MET A 15 -25.45 -11.63 13.54
CA MET A 15 -25.04 -13.04 13.51
C MET A 15 -25.89 -13.86 14.48
N THR A 16 -26.27 -15.08 14.07
CA THR A 16 -26.89 -16.05 14.98
C THR A 16 -25.84 -16.64 15.92
N LEU A 17 -26.29 -17.22 17.04
CA LEU A 17 -25.40 -17.95 17.95
C LEU A 17 -24.69 -19.11 17.25
N GLU A 18 -25.37 -19.80 16.35
CA GLU A 18 -24.84 -20.92 15.60
C GLU A 18 -23.68 -20.47 14.69
N GLU A 19 -23.84 -19.35 13.98
CA GLU A 19 -22.77 -18.73 13.18
C GLU A 19 -21.58 -18.26 14.03
N LEU A 20 -21.84 -17.74 15.24
CA LEU A 20 -20.79 -17.35 16.16
C LEU A 20 -20.01 -18.56 16.69
N PHE A 21 -20.72 -19.68 16.99
CA PHE A 21 -20.08 -20.89 17.49
C PHE A 21 -19.25 -21.62 16.43
N GLU A 22 -19.68 -21.59 15.18
CA GLU A 22 -18.96 -22.24 14.09
C GLU A 22 -17.48 -21.77 13.98
N GLY A 23 -17.19 -20.56 14.47
CA GLY A 23 -15.84 -20.00 14.49
C GLY A 23 -15.09 -20.06 15.84
N TYR A 24 -15.77 -20.31 16.95
CA TYR A 24 -15.17 -20.10 18.30
C TYR A 24 -15.43 -21.22 19.30
N ALA A 25 -16.31 -22.16 19.02
CA ALA A 25 -16.66 -23.21 19.97
C ALA A 25 -16.47 -24.61 19.34
N GLU A 26 -15.93 -25.51 20.15
CA GLU A 26 -15.71 -26.91 19.79
C GLU A 26 -16.34 -27.82 20.85
N GLN A 27 -16.77 -29.01 20.41
CA GLN A 27 -17.25 -30.05 21.31
C GLN A 27 -16.25 -31.19 21.39
N GLY A 28 -15.88 -31.58 22.61
CA GLY A 28 -14.98 -32.69 22.85
C GLY A 28 -13.50 -32.31 22.81
N GLU A 29 -12.67 -33.24 22.36
CA GLU A 29 -11.22 -33.05 22.24
C GLU A 29 -10.92 -32.38 20.90
N SER A 30 -10.25 -31.23 20.93
CA SER A 30 -9.85 -30.49 19.75
C SER A 30 -8.38 -30.06 19.81
N SER A 31 -7.80 -29.80 18.62
CA SER A 31 -6.41 -29.36 18.47
C SER A 31 -6.38 -28.18 17.52
N TRP A 32 -5.76 -27.10 17.93
CA TRP A 32 -5.64 -25.88 17.14
C TRP A 32 -4.18 -25.53 16.90
N VAL A 33 -3.89 -25.00 15.71
CA VAL A 33 -2.62 -24.39 15.37
C VAL A 33 -2.87 -22.91 15.20
N PHE A 34 -2.23 -22.08 16.02
CA PHE A 34 -2.26 -20.64 15.88
C PHE A 34 -1.06 -20.22 15.04
N GLU A 35 -1.34 -19.65 13.89
CA GLU A 35 -0.33 -19.11 12.97
C GLU A 35 -0.24 -17.58 13.17
N ASP A 36 0.81 -16.96 12.62
CA ASP A 36 1.00 -15.52 12.57
C ASP A 36 1.13 -14.81 13.93
N LEU A 37 1.51 -15.54 14.97
CA LEU A 37 1.80 -14.95 16.27
C LEU A 37 3.09 -14.12 16.19
N MET A 38 3.12 -13.01 16.94
CA MET A 38 4.34 -12.20 17.09
C MET A 38 5.45 -13.03 17.72
N PRO A 39 6.70 -12.97 17.24
CA PRO A 39 7.81 -13.71 17.83
C PRO A 39 8.19 -13.15 19.21
N GLU A 40 8.87 -13.97 20.01
CA GLU A 40 9.37 -13.63 21.33
C GLU A 40 8.33 -12.93 22.22
N THR A 41 7.05 -13.31 22.05
CA THR A 41 5.92 -12.69 22.73
C THR A 41 5.31 -13.66 23.72
N ASP A 42 5.07 -13.18 24.96
CA ASP A 42 4.34 -13.93 25.97
C ASP A 42 2.85 -13.95 25.61
N CYS A 43 2.32 -15.14 25.43
CA CYS A 43 0.94 -15.38 25.07
C CYS A 43 0.21 -16.15 26.15
N ILE A 44 -1.08 -15.90 26.30
CA ILE A 44 -1.97 -16.63 27.18
C ILE A 44 -3.09 -17.24 26.33
N MET A 45 -3.22 -18.55 26.35
CA MET A 45 -4.38 -19.23 25.83
C MET A 45 -5.35 -19.52 26.97
N ALA A 46 -6.61 -19.14 26.79
CA ALA A 46 -7.66 -19.40 27.78
C ALA A 46 -8.81 -20.17 27.13
N VAL A 47 -9.28 -21.21 27.83
CA VAL A 47 -10.41 -22.06 27.43
C VAL A 47 -11.47 -22.02 28.51
N PHE A 48 -12.73 -21.92 28.13
CA PHE A 48 -13.87 -21.90 29.05
C PHE A 48 -15.06 -22.64 28.42
N ALA A 49 -15.97 -23.11 29.24
CA ALA A 49 -17.18 -23.77 28.77
C ALA A 49 -18.34 -22.79 28.56
N LEU A 50 -19.13 -23.09 27.55
CA LEU A 50 -20.37 -22.38 27.24
C LEU A 50 -21.56 -23.35 27.44
N ASP A 51 -22.70 -22.81 27.86
CA ASP A 51 -23.96 -23.56 27.88
C ASP A 51 -24.63 -23.55 26.47
N ASP A 52 -25.75 -24.27 26.35
CA ASP A 52 -26.51 -24.40 25.10
C ASP A 52 -27.04 -23.03 24.56
N MET A 53 -27.04 -22.02 25.40
CA MET A 53 -27.43 -20.63 25.07
C MET A 53 -26.22 -19.74 24.77
N GLY A 54 -25.01 -20.32 24.79
CA GLY A 54 -23.76 -19.58 24.56
C GLY A 54 -23.30 -18.71 25.72
N TRP A 55 -23.82 -18.91 26.93
CA TRP A 55 -23.35 -18.19 28.09
C TRP A 55 -22.17 -18.89 28.75
N LEU A 56 -21.25 -18.08 29.29
CA LEU A 56 -20.13 -18.59 30.05
C LEU A 56 -20.61 -19.37 31.27
N CYS A 57 -20.29 -20.65 31.37
CA CYS A 57 -20.72 -21.53 32.44
C CYS A 57 -19.57 -22.20 33.23
N SER A 58 -18.30 -21.81 32.93
CA SER A 58 -17.14 -22.23 33.72
C SER A 58 -16.18 -21.09 33.99
N GLU A 59 -15.32 -21.23 35.01
CA GLU A 59 -14.11 -20.43 35.11
C GLU A 59 -13.15 -20.79 33.97
N PRO A 60 -12.42 -19.81 33.41
CA PRO A 60 -11.43 -20.09 32.37
C PRO A 60 -10.24 -20.90 32.91
N VAL A 61 -9.82 -21.88 32.11
CA VAL A 61 -8.52 -22.55 32.28
C VAL A 61 -7.54 -21.93 31.31
N SER A 62 -6.38 -21.49 31.79
CA SER A 62 -5.38 -20.84 30.95
C SER A 62 -4.04 -21.58 30.96
N ALA A 63 -3.32 -21.47 29.85
CA ALA A 63 -1.93 -21.84 29.71
C ALA A 63 -1.12 -20.67 29.15
N GLU A 64 0.03 -20.43 29.72
CA GLU A 64 0.98 -19.41 29.26
C GLU A 64 2.06 -20.07 28.42
N PHE A 65 2.48 -19.40 27.37
CA PHE A 65 3.61 -19.83 26.54
C PHE A 65 4.26 -18.59 25.88
N THR A 66 5.54 -18.72 25.55
CA THR A 66 6.27 -17.70 24.80
C THR A 66 6.51 -18.22 23.40
N THR A 67 6.23 -17.40 22.40
CA THR A 67 6.52 -17.76 20.99
C THR A 67 8.03 -17.78 20.75
N GLY A 68 8.46 -18.64 19.83
CA GLY A 68 9.88 -18.73 19.44
C GLY A 68 10.39 -17.46 18.74
N SER A 69 11.70 -17.36 18.59
CA SER A 69 12.31 -16.30 17.82
C SER A 69 12.02 -16.44 16.32
N THR A 70 11.97 -15.32 15.60
CA THR A 70 11.87 -15.34 14.13
C THR A 70 13.08 -16.04 13.53
N THR A 71 12.85 -17.00 12.64
CA THR A 71 13.94 -17.59 11.86
C THR A 71 14.43 -16.56 10.86
N ALA A 72 15.71 -16.18 10.97
CA ALA A 72 16.32 -15.30 9.98
C ALA A 72 16.30 -15.95 8.59
N SER A 73 15.85 -15.20 7.60
CA SER A 73 15.93 -15.60 6.20
C SER A 73 17.33 -15.35 5.65
N GLY A 74 17.84 -16.25 4.83
CA GLY A 74 19.06 -16.02 4.04
C GLY A 74 18.80 -15.23 2.76
N ASN A 75 17.60 -14.64 2.59
CA ASN A 75 17.26 -13.87 1.41
C ASN A 75 18.06 -12.56 1.35
N VAL A 76 18.65 -12.29 0.20
CA VAL A 76 19.33 -11.02 -0.13
C VAL A 76 18.59 -10.38 -1.30
N VAL A 77 18.08 -9.17 -1.12
CA VAL A 77 17.36 -8.45 -2.17
C VAL A 77 18.26 -7.44 -2.85
N THR A 78 18.63 -7.71 -4.10
CA THR A 78 19.36 -6.76 -4.94
C THR A 78 18.39 -5.76 -5.54
N ILE A 79 18.68 -4.47 -5.41
CA ILE A 79 17.84 -3.38 -5.92
C ILE A 79 18.55 -2.69 -7.08
N ASN A 80 17.92 -2.71 -8.26
CA ASN A 80 18.41 -2.05 -9.46
C ASN A 80 17.50 -0.87 -9.80
N VAL A 81 18.07 0.30 -10.03
CA VAL A 81 17.34 1.50 -10.45
C VAL A 81 17.82 1.90 -11.85
N THR A 82 16.87 2.08 -12.76
CA THR A 82 17.11 2.41 -14.17
C THR A 82 16.09 3.44 -14.66
N ASN A 83 16.32 4.01 -15.85
CA ASN A 83 15.41 4.96 -16.52
C ASN A 83 14.97 6.10 -15.61
N VAL A 84 15.93 6.69 -14.85
CA VAL A 84 15.64 7.84 -13.99
C VAL A 84 15.43 9.08 -14.83
N THR A 85 14.25 9.68 -14.74
CA THR A 85 13.86 10.96 -15.34
C THR A 85 13.63 12.00 -14.25
N SER A 86 13.08 13.16 -14.59
CA SER A 86 12.69 14.15 -13.59
C SER A 86 11.46 13.74 -12.77
N ARG A 87 10.62 12.83 -13.28
CA ARG A 87 9.36 12.44 -12.66
C ARG A 87 9.09 10.95 -12.58
N ALA A 88 10.04 10.13 -13.03
CA ALA A 88 9.88 8.68 -13.02
C ALA A 88 11.20 7.96 -12.84
N ALA A 89 11.14 6.73 -12.31
CA ALA A 89 12.25 5.78 -12.26
C ALA A 89 11.73 4.34 -12.32
N SER A 90 12.45 3.46 -12.98
CA SER A 90 12.18 2.02 -12.96
C SER A 90 13.03 1.38 -11.87
N VAL A 91 12.38 0.67 -10.95
CA VAL A 91 13.03 -0.03 -9.83
C VAL A 91 12.73 -1.50 -9.92
N GLU A 92 13.77 -2.31 -9.83
CA GLU A 92 13.70 -3.76 -9.84
C GLU A 92 14.25 -4.32 -8.53
N PHE A 93 13.50 -5.23 -7.93
CA PHE A 93 13.86 -5.99 -6.74
C PHE A 93 14.10 -7.45 -7.15
N VAL A 94 15.29 -7.94 -6.87
CA VAL A 94 15.73 -9.29 -7.22
C VAL A 94 16.14 -10.03 -5.95
N PRO A 95 15.22 -10.82 -5.35
CA PRO A 95 15.55 -11.64 -4.20
C PRO A 95 16.43 -12.84 -4.59
N SER A 96 17.27 -13.33 -3.68
CA SER A 96 18.14 -14.49 -3.89
C SER A 96 17.43 -15.83 -3.69
N ASN A 97 16.27 -15.84 -3.06
CA ASN A 97 15.40 -16.99 -2.86
C ASN A 97 13.92 -16.59 -2.87
N ASP A 98 13.00 -17.52 -2.61
CA ASP A 98 11.54 -17.30 -2.65
C ASP A 98 10.95 -16.84 -1.31
N ASP A 99 11.77 -16.53 -0.30
CA ASP A 99 11.25 -15.99 0.96
C ASP A 99 10.62 -14.60 0.75
N PRO A 100 9.51 -14.29 1.43
CA PRO A 100 8.79 -13.06 1.23
C PRO A 100 9.58 -11.84 1.72
N PHE A 101 9.45 -10.74 0.99
CA PHE A 101 10.05 -9.46 1.35
C PHE A 101 9.05 -8.31 1.14
N ALA A 102 9.11 -7.32 2.01
CA ALA A 102 8.42 -6.06 1.84
C ALA A 102 9.31 -5.10 1.03
N TYR A 103 8.68 -4.21 0.27
CA TYR A 103 9.41 -3.21 -0.51
C TYR A 103 8.65 -1.89 -0.61
N ILE A 104 9.38 -0.79 -0.77
CA ILE A 104 8.79 0.54 -0.98
C ILE A 104 9.79 1.44 -1.71
N VAL A 105 9.27 2.43 -2.45
CA VAL A 105 10.04 3.55 -3.00
C VAL A 105 9.43 4.84 -2.48
N THR A 106 10.23 5.67 -1.83
CA THR A 106 9.75 6.88 -1.16
C THR A 106 10.87 7.92 -1.01
N GLU A 107 10.52 9.17 -0.69
CA GLU A 107 11.50 10.25 -0.51
C GLU A 107 12.45 9.97 0.66
N ALA A 108 13.76 10.17 0.43
CA ALA A 108 14.80 9.89 1.41
C ALA A 108 14.73 10.79 2.64
N ALA A 109 14.25 12.01 2.49
CA ALA A 109 14.23 13.03 3.54
C ALA A 109 13.48 12.62 4.81
N GLN A 110 12.49 11.71 4.70
CA GLN A 110 11.73 11.24 5.86
C GLN A 110 12.53 10.29 6.78
N PHE A 111 13.69 9.81 6.33
CA PHE A 111 14.53 8.89 7.09
C PHE A 111 15.83 9.54 7.61
N GLU A 112 15.93 10.86 7.54
CA GLU A 112 17.13 11.57 7.96
C GLU A 112 17.47 11.27 9.43
N GLY A 113 18.69 10.75 9.65
CA GLY A 113 19.20 10.42 10.99
C GLY A 113 18.71 9.11 11.59
N MET A 114 17.93 8.32 10.87
CA MET A 114 17.44 7.01 11.30
C MET A 114 18.49 5.91 11.07
N SER A 115 18.55 4.95 11.99
CA SER A 115 19.26 3.68 11.78
C SER A 115 18.48 2.75 10.85
N ASP A 116 19.13 1.68 10.37
CA ASP A 116 18.48 0.68 9.51
C ASP A 116 17.26 0.04 10.18
N GLU A 117 17.34 -0.23 11.48
CA GLU A 117 16.25 -0.78 12.27
C GLU A 117 15.08 0.22 12.39
N GLU A 118 15.39 1.50 12.64
CA GLU A 118 14.38 2.56 12.71
C GLU A 118 13.69 2.79 11.36
N ILE A 119 14.40 2.65 10.24
CA ILE A 119 13.84 2.71 8.88
C ILE A 119 12.85 1.56 8.66
N ILE A 120 13.22 0.32 9.01
CA ILE A 120 12.32 -0.83 8.89
C ILE A 120 11.08 -0.62 9.74
N GLU A 121 11.24 -0.24 11.01
CA GLU A 121 10.11 0.02 11.92
C GLU A 121 9.20 1.13 11.39
N TYR A 122 9.76 2.20 10.86
CA TYR A 122 8.98 3.27 10.23
C TYR A 122 8.19 2.78 9.02
N CYS A 123 8.83 1.99 8.14
CA CYS A 123 8.17 1.40 6.97
C CYS A 123 7.01 0.48 7.38
N MET A 124 7.17 -0.32 8.41
CA MET A 124 6.12 -1.23 8.91
C MET A 124 4.94 -0.49 9.57
N ASN A 125 5.21 0.55 10.34
CA ASN A 125 4.21 1.21 11.18
C ASN A 125 3.54 2.43 10.53
N ARG A 126 4.19 3.06 9.56
CA ARG A 126 3.77 4.34 8.99
C ARG A 126 3.52 4.33 7.49
N LEU A 127 4.11 3.38 6.77
CA LEU A 127 4.02 3.30 5.33
C LEU A 127 3.37 1.97 4.92
N TYR A 128 2.70 1.99 3.77
CA TYR A 128 2.21 0.76 3.18
C TYR A 128 3.33 0.14 2.33
N ALA A 129 4.03 -0.86 2.89
CA ALA A 129 5.03 -1.65 2.19
C ALA A 129 4.44 -3.01 1.82
N PRO A 130 4.06 -3.24 0.54
CA PRO A 130 3.50 -4.52 0.11
C PRO A 130 4.54 -5.64 0.22
N VAL A 131 4.08 -6.84 0.58
CA VAL A 131 4.92 -8.05 0.68
C VAL A 131 4.79 -8.86 -0.61
N ARG A 132 5.90 -9.39 -1.09
CA ARG A 132 5.98 -10.24 -2.29
C ARG A 132 7.04 -11.33 -2.16
N THR A 133 6.95 -12.30 -3.06
CA THR A 133 7.99 -13.29 -3.35
C THR A 133 8.46 -13.11 -4.80
N GLY A 134 9.67 -13.56 -5.11
CA GLY A 134 10.22 -13.55 -6.45
C GLY A 134 10.57 -12.15 -6.99
N ARG A 135 11.13 -12.11 -8.19
CA ARG A 135 11.55 -10.89 -8.86
C ARG A 135 10.40 -9.95 -9.16
N TYR A 136 10.58 -8.66 -8.87
CA TYR A 136 9.59 -7.64 -9.13
C TYR A 136 10.21 -6.39 -9.75
N ILE A 137 9.59 -5.86 -10.81
CA ILE A 137 9.96 -4.59 -11.44
C ILE A 137 8.73 -3.69 -11.56
N ASN A 138 8.90 -2.42 -11.28
CA ASN A 138 7.86 -1.41 -11.46
C ASN A 138 8.46 -0.07 -11.87
N THR A 139 7.69 0.72 -12.62
CA THR A 139 8.02 2.12 -12.92
C THR A 139 7.19 3.03 -12.03
N TYR A 140 7.88 3.76 -11.19
CA TYR A 140 7.29 4.76 -10.28
C TYR A 140 7.25 6.10 -11.01
N GLY A 141 6.03 6.61 -11.20
CA GLY A 141 5.77 7.92 -11.81
C GLY A 141 5.38 8.97 -10.76
N LYS A 142 5.21 10.20 -11.21
CA LYS A 142 4.83 11.37 -10.39
C LYS A 142 5.84 11.70 -9.28
N LEU A 143 7.09 11.34 -9.48
CA LEU A 143 8.16 11.70 -8.57
C LEU A 143 8.42 13.21 -8.62
N THR A 144 8.95 13.76 -7.53
CA THR A 144 9.38 15.16 -7.44
C THR A 144 10.75 15.33 -8.13
N PRO A 145 10.91 16.30 -9.05
CA PRO A 145 12.20 16.55 -9.70
C PRO A 145 13.30 16.98 -8.72
N GLY A 146 14.55 16.61 -9.00
CA GLY A 146 15.72 16.96 -8.20
C GLY A 146 15.71 16.40 -6.78
N THR A 147 14.90 15.37 -6.52
CA THR A 147 14.65 14.84 -5.18
C THR A 147 15.29 13.47 -5.01
N GLU A 148 15.92 13.23 -3.86
CA GLU A 148 16.46 11.94 -3.50
C GLU A 148 15.37 11.00 -2.98
N TYR A 149 15.41 9.78 -3.49
CA TYR A 149 14.52 8.69 -3.14
C TYR A 149 15.28 7.48 -2.64
N TYR A 150 14.69 6.73 -1.74
CA TYR A 150 15.13 5.41 -1.34
C TYR A 150 14.21 4.35 -1.91
N ALA A 151 14.82 3.36 -2.59
CA ALA A 151 14.21 2.08 -2.85
C ALA A 151 14.65 1.15 -1.71
N ILE A 152 13.68 0.64 -0.96
CA ILE A 152 13.89 -0.11 0.28
C ILE A 152 13.30 -1.49 0.11
N ALA A 153 13.98 -2.53 0.62
CA ALA A 153 13.44 -3.86 0.80
C ALA A 153 13.95 -4.47 2.12
N TYR A 154 13.16 -5.32 2.73
CA TYR A 154 13.53 -6.12 3.90
C TYR A 154 12.67 -7.38 3.95
N GLY A 155 13.20 -8.48 4.46
CA GLY A 155 12.45 -9.71 4.64
C GLY A 155 11.29 -9.50 5.61
N ASN A 156 10.10 -9.92 5.21
CA ASN A 156 8.89 -9.81 6.02
C ASN A 156 8.05 -11.08 5.83
N TYR A 157 7.91 -11.84 6.89
CA TYR A 157 7.04 -13.01 6.94
C TYR A 157 5.97 -12.79 8.00
N ASN A 158 4.72 -12.60 7.57
CA ASN A 158 3.56 -12.38 8.44
C ASN A 158 3.77 -11.25 9.47
N GLY A 159 4.35 -10.14 9.05
CA GLY A 159 4.64 -9.00 9.92
C GLY A 159 5.94 -9.11 10.73
N ASN A 160 6.69 -10.21 10.60
CA ASN A 160 7.96 -10.40 11.28
C ASN A 160 9.14 -10.08 10.35
N ILE A 161 10.09 -9.32 10.86
CA ILE A 161 11.32 -8.98 10.13
C ILE A 161 12.22 -10.21 10.10
N THR A 162 12.63 -10.63 8.89
CA THR A 162 13.44 -11.84 8.68
C THR A 162 14.81 -11.59 8.09
N THR A 163 15.08 -10.37 7.61
CA THR A 163 16.42 -9.96 7.09
C THR A 163 16.78 -8.58 7.59
N GLU A 164 18.01 -8.18 7.34
CA GLU A 164 18.46 -6.78 7.41
C GLU A 164 17.79 -5.91 6.33
N LEU A 165 18.04 -4.60 6.40
CA LEU A 165 17.60 -3.61 5.42
C LEU A 165 18.43 -3.70 4.13
N PHE A 166 17.75 -3.73 2.98
CA PHE A 166 18.34 -3.50 1.66
C PHE A 166 17.88 -2.14 1.15
N LEU A 167 18.82 -1.25 0.89
CA LEU A 167 18.51 0.12 0.50
C LEU A 167 19.34 0.53 -0.73
N LYS A 168 18.68 1.20 -1.68
CA LYS A 168 19.30 1.84 -2.83
C LYS A 168 18.79 3.26 -2.96
N SER A 169 19.68 4.26 -2.84
CA SER A 169 19.34 5.65 -3.13
C SER A 169 19.43 5.95 -4.62
N PHE A 170 18.61 6.89 -5.07
CA PHE A 170 18.68 7.51 -6.39
C PHE A 170 18.08 8.91 -6.34
N THR A 171 18.54 9.79 -7.23
CA THR A 171 18.02 11.16 -7.33
C THR A 171 17.37 11.34 -8.70
N THR A 172 16.16 11.87 -8.73
CA THR A 172 15.48 12.24 -9.97
C THR A 172 16.20 13.40 -10.66
N ASN A 173 16.11 13.48 -11.97
CA ASN A 173 16.69 14.60 -12.72
C ASN A 173 15.99 15.90 -12.34
N GLU A 174 16.67 17.02 -12.52
CA GLU A 174 16.05 18.35 -12.43
C GLU A 174 14.96 18.51 -13.50
N ALA A 175 13.88 19.24 -13.17
CA ALA A 175 12.89 19.60 -14.16
C ALA A 175 13.50 20.53 -15.22
N GLN A 176 13.48 20.11 -16.45
CA GLN A 176 13.86 21.00 -17.55
C GLN A 176 12.67 21.89 -17.89
N VAL A 177 12.76 23.13 -17.50
CA VAL A 177 11.79 24.15 -17.92
C VAL A 177 12.20 24.62 -19.32
N GLY A 178 11.59 24.02 -20.35
CA GLY A 178 11.68 24.58 -21.70
C GLY A 178 10.93 25.90 -21.77
N ALA A 179 11.47 26.86 -22.50
CA ALA A 179 10.72 28.05 -22.86
C ALA A 179 9.63 27.63 -23.86
N LEU A 180 8.38 27.59 -23.41
CA LEU A 180 7.23 27.41 -24.30
C LEU A 180 6.90 28.77 -24.93
N GLU A 181 7.15 28.91 -26.21
CA GLU A 181 6.66 30.04 -26.99
C GLU A 181 5.30 29.68 -27.60
N PHE A 182 4.26 30.40 -27.19
CA PHE A 182 2.94 30.25 -27.80
C PHE A 182 2.74 31.33 -28.83
N SER A 183 2.30 30.99 -30.03
CA SER A 183 1.64 31.91 -30.92
C SER A 183 0.15 31.59 -30.95
N LEU A 184 -0.69 32.52 -30.56
CA LEU A 184 -2.12 32.39 -30.65
C LEU A 184 -2.57 33.10 -31.95
N GLU A 185 -2.96 32.29 -32.94
CA GLU A 185 -3.61 32.82 -34.12
C GLU A 185 -5.12 32.76 -33.93
N TYR A 186 -5.77 33.90 -33.96
CA TYR A 186 -7.23 33.88 -33.99
C TYR A 186 -7.69 33.61 -35.42
N GLY A 187 -8.64 32.73 -35.51
CA GLY A 187 -9.44 32.60 -36.71
C GLY A 187 -10.34 33.83 -36.95
N PRO A 188 -11.02 33.88 -38.07
CA PRO A 188 -11.98 34.97 -38.30
C PRO A 188 -13.02 35.03 -37.20
N TRP A 189 -13.37 36.22 -36.81
CA TRP A 189 -14.49 36.45 -35.87
C TRP A 189 -15.78 35.92 -36.49
N TYR A 190 -16.44 35.01 -35.76
CA TYR A 190 -17.78 34.54 -36.11
C TYR A 190 -18.81 35.27 -35.22
N ASP A 191 -19.85 35.75 -35.85
CA ASP A 191 -21.04 36.20 -35.12
C ASP A 191 -21.83 34.93 -34.70
N LEU A 192 -21.77 34.59 -33.43
CA LEU A 192 -22.44 33.42 -32.90
C LEU A 192 -23.96 33.47 -33.10
N MET A 193 -24.53 34.65 -33.15
CA MET A 193 -25.97 34.80 -33.44
C MET A 193 -26.29 34.45 -34.88
N GLN A 194 -25.43 34.84 -35.84
CA GLN A 194 -25.59 34.45 -37.25
C GLN A 194 -25.38 32.94 -37.47
N LEU A 195 -24.48 32.31 -36.71
CA LEU A 195 -24.30 30.84 -36.75
C LEU A 195 -25.53 30.12 -36.19
N ALA A 196 -26.09 30.56 -35.10
CA ALA A 196 -27.29 29.99 -34.52
C ALA A 196 -28.53 30.16 -35.41
N GLU A 197 -28.66 31.31 -36.12
CA GLU A 197 -29.72 31.55 -37.10
C GLU A 197 -29.54 30.68 -38.36
N ALA A 198 -28.31 30.41 -38.77
CA ALA A 198 -28.03 29.62 -39.98
C ALA A 198 -28.33 28.13 -39.79
N ASP A 199 -28.24 27.59 -38.56
CA ASP A 199 -28.58 26.19 -38.26
C ASP A 199 -29.32 26.04 -36.95
N PRO A 200 -30.62 26.37 -36.91
CA PRO A 200 -31.44 26.31 -35.70
C PRO A 200 -31.69 24.88 -35.19
N ASN A 201 -31.31 23.85 -35.96
CA ASN A 201 -31.57 22.45 -35.62
C ASN A 201 -30.38 21.75 -34.95
N THR A 202 -29.22 22.39 -34.84
CA THR A 202 -28.03 21.73 -34.25
C THR A 202 -28.15 21.54 -32.75
N GLY A 203 -29.03 22.26 -32.06
CA GLY A 203 -29.15 22.20 -30.59
C GLY A 203 -27.89 22.65 -29.86
N TRP A 204 -26.96 23.30 -30.52
CA TRP A 204 -25.74 23.78 -29.91
C TRP A 204 -26.00 25.08 -29.13
N ASP A 205 -25.55 25.09 -27.88
CA ASP A 205 -25.57 26.32 -27.08
C ASP A 205 -24.31 27.15 -27.35
N TYR A 206 -24.45 28.16 -28.18
CA TYR A 206 -23.36 29.09 -28.51
C TYR A 206 -23.14 30.15 -27.41
N SER A 207 -23.84 30.09 -26.30
CA SER A 207 -23.66 31.01 -25.18
C SER A 207 -22.41 30.75 -24.36
N ALA A 208 -21.80 29.56 -24.47
CA ALA A 208 -20.58 29.18 -23.80
C ALA A 208 -19.38 29.24 -24.74
N MET A 209 -18.30 29.87 -24.31
CA MET A 209 -17.03 29.86 -25.02
C MET A 209 -16.26 28.63 -24.58
N TYR A 210 -16.05 27.68 -25.49
CA TYR A 210 -15.21 26.51 -25.25
C TYR A 210 -13.79 26.82 -25.73
N TYR A 211 -12.80 26.61 -24.87
CA TYR A 211 -11.40 26.54 -25.28
C TYR A 211 -10.86 25.19 -24.93
N ASP A 212 -10.23 24.56 -25.91
CA ASP A 212 -9.50 23.33 -25.73
C ASP A 212 -8.01 23.66 -25.72
N CYS A 213 -7.27 23.15 -24.76
CA CYS A 213 -5.83 23.32 -24.72
C CYS A 213 -5.22 22.16 -25.51
N LEU A 214 -4.90 22.41 -26.77
CA LEU A 214 -4.13 21.47 -27.58
C LEU A 214 -2.67 21.57 -27.16
N LEU A 215 -2.13 20.52 -26.56
CA LEU A 215 -0.71 20.41 -26.30
C LEU A 215 0.03 20.20 -27.63
N PRO A 216 1.13 20.94 -27.88
CA PRO A 216 1.96 20.71 -29.05
C PRO A 216 2.46 19.27 -29.07
N VAL A 217 2.64 18.68 -30.26
CA VAL A 217 3.14 17.30 -30.43
C VAL A 217 4.55 17.10 -29.88
N ASP A 218 5.31 18.18 -29.73
CA ASP A 218 6.70 18.19 -29.26
C ASP A 218 6.85 18.56 -27.79
N VAL A 219 5.80 18.48 -26.97
CA VAL A 219 5.94 18.64 -25.53
C VAL A 219 6.80 17.51 -25.00
N PRO A 220 7.91 17.78 -24.29
CA PRO A 220 8.70 16.74 -23.66
C PRO A 220 7.82 15.85 -22.80
N GLU A 221 8.05 14.54 -22.84
CA GLU A 221 7.25 13.52 -22.12
C GLU A 221 7.14 13.82 -20.62
N GLU A 222 8.08 14.58 -20.10
CA GLU A 222 8.17 15.05 -18.70
C GLU A 222 7.16 16.17 -18.38
N LEU A 223 6.56 16.80 -19.37
CA LEU A 223 5.58 17.88 -19.22
C LEU A 223 4.18 17.51 -19.72
N ALA A 224 4.01 16.33 -20.29
CA ALA A 224 2.74 15.77 -20.71
C ALA A 224 2.16 14.88 -19.61
#